data_eb316071d408cfc16604d1568ca50591
#
_entry.id   eb316071d408cfc16604d1568ca50591
#
_cell.length_a   1.000
_cell.length_b   1.000
_cell.length_c   1.000
_cell.angle_alpha   90.00
_cell.angle_beta   90.00
_cell.angle_gamma   90.00
#
_symmetry.space_group_name_H-M   'P 1'
#
loop_
_entity.id
_entity.type
_entity.pdbx_description
1 polymer ?
#
loop_
_entity_poly.entity_id
_entity_poly.type
_entity_poly.pdbx_seq_one_letter_code
_entity_poly.pdbx_strand_id
1 'polypeptide(L)'
;RSLVKNGYRELARKIALSHYDQVFQVYKKTGTFWEYYAPESAEPGFMARKEFIGWTGLAPIAELIEYIIGIRGDYTEGKVVWDMNLTEENGIERYPFGPDGMISFRAKSRRSASDKPQVTVESNVPFVLTILYGDKEMTVQVKEGKNNF
;
A
#
# COMPACT_ATOMS: atom_id res chain seq x y z
N ARG A 1 -6.37 -6.00 -7.47
CA ARG A 1 -6.02 -7.34 -6.93
C ARG A 1 -5.96 -8.40 -8.05
N SER A 2 -6.92 -8.43 -9.00
CA SER A 2 -6.91 -9.41 -10.11
C SER A 2 -5.62 -9.34 -10.93
N LEU A 3 -5.12 -8.15 -11.26
CA LEU A 3 -3.86 -7.99 -12.00
C LEU A 3 -2.69 -8.63 -11.26
N VAL A 4 -2.57 -8.41 -9.95
CA VAL A 4 -1.48 -8.99 -9.13
C VAL A 4 -1.58 -10.51 -9.10
N LYS A 5 -2.79 -11.07 -8.92
CA LYS A 5 -3.02 -12.53 -8.93
C LYS A 5 -2.62 -13.18 -10.26
N ASN A 6 -2.70 -12.42 -11.36
CA ASN A 6 -2.32 -12.88 -12.71
C ASN A 6 -0.89 -12.46 -13.12
N GLY A 7 -0.05 -12.02 -12.19
CA GLY A 7 1.35 -11.71 -12.44
C GLY A 7 1.64 -10.29 -12.96
N TYR A 8 0.61 -9.45 -13.14
CA TYR A 8 0.76 -8.07 -13.66
C TYR A 8 0.99 -7.03 -12.54
N ARG A 9 1.95 -7.26 -11.65
CA ARG A 9 2.24 -6.38 -10.49
C ARG A 9 2.56 -4.95 -10.90
N GLU A 10 3.47 -4.77 -11.87
CA GLU A 10 3.88 -3.46 -12.35
C GLU A 10 2.72 -2.66 -12.96
N LEU A 11 1.86 -3.33 -13.73
CA LEU A 11 0.66 -2.69 -14.29
C LEU A 11 -0.31 -2.27 -13.19
N ALA A 12 -0.53 -3.12 -12.20
CA ALA A 12 -1.38 -2.81 -11.05
C ALA A 12 -0.87 -1.57 -10.29
N ARG A 13 0.45 -1.52 -10.05
CA ARG A 13 1.11 -0.38 -9.40
C ARG A 13 1.00 0.91 -10.24
N LYS A 14 1.23 0.82 -11.55
CA LYS A 14 1.12 1.98 -12.45
C LYS A 14 -0.30 2.57 -12.44
N ILE A 15 -1.32 1.71 -12.48
CA ILE A 15 -2.73 2.14 -12.41
C ILE A 15 -3.01 2.80 -11.05
N ALA A 16 -2.59 2.19 -9.94
CA ALA A 16 -2.77 2.73 -8.60
C ALA A 16 -2.11 4.10 -8.44
N LEU A 17 -0.86 4.26 -8.89
CA LEU A 17 -0.16 5.54 -8.86
C LEU A 17 -0.88 6.61 -9.68
N SER A 18 -1.33 6.27 -10.89
CA SER A 18 -2.06 7.19 -11.77
C SER A 18 -3.38 7.64 -11.14
N HIS A 19 -4.16 6.72 -10.60
CA HIS A 19 -5.43 7.05 -9.95
C HIS A 19 -5.21 7.88 -8.68
N TYR A 20 -4.28 7.47 -7.82
CA TYR A 20 -3.94 8.21 -6.61
C TYR A 20 -3.50 9.64 -6.92
N ASP A 21 -2.63 9.84 -7.93
CA ASP A 21 -2.18 11.17 -8.34
C ASP A 21 -3.35 12.03 -8.86
N GLN A 22 -4.24 11.48 -9.68
CA GLN A 22 -5.41 12.21 -10.17
C GLN A 22 -6.33 12.68 -9.03
N VAL A 23 -6.64 11.81 -8.09
CA VAL A 23 -7.43 12.17 -6.89
C VAL A 23 -6.74 13.27 -6.09
N PHE A 24 -5.41 13.16 -5.91
CA PHE A 24 -4.62 14.17 -5.21
C PHE A 24 -4.59 15.52 -5.93
N GLN A 25 -4.48 15.53 -7.26
CA GLN A 25 -4.53 16.77 -8.05
C GLN A 25 -5.90 17.47 -7.92
N VAL A 26 -7.01 16.71 -7.94
CA VAL A 26 -8.35 17.28 -7.69
C VAL A 26 -8.43 17.86 -6.27
N TYR A 27 -7.94 17.12 -5.27
CA TYR A 27 -7.89 17.62 -3.88
C TYR A 27 -7.09 18.94 -3.78
N LYS A 28 -5.93 19.02 -4.41
CA LYS A 28 -5.10 20.25 -4.44
C LYS A 28 -5.83 21.44 -5.06
N LYS A 29 -6.62 21.21 -6.11
CA LYS A 29 -7.39 22.27 -6.79
C LYS A 29 -8.60 22.72 -6.00
N THR A 30 -9.30 21.79 -5.32
CA THR A 30 -10.63 22.03 -4.75
C THR A 30 -10.66 22.10 -3.23
N GLY A 31 -9.58 21.65 -2.56
CA GLY A 31 -9.47 21.59 -1.10
C GLY A 31 -10.31 20.48 -0.45
N THR A 32 -10.92 19.60 -1.23
CA THR A 32 -11.81 18.57 -0.71
C THR A 32 -11.82 17.31 -1.58
N PHE A 33 -12.46 16.25 -1.07
CA PHE A 33 -12.74 15.04 -1.82
C PHE A 33 -14.14 15.09 -2.44
N TRP A 34 -14.32 14.30 -3.49
CA TRP A 34 -15.55 14.25 -4.27
C TRP A 34 -16.08 12.82 -4.36
N GLU A 35 -17.37 12.67 -4.57
CA GLU A 35 -18.04 11.37 -4.67
C GLU A 35 -17.45 10.50 -5.76
N TYR A 36 -17.08 11.09 -6.89
CA TYR A 36 -16.36 10.46 -8.00
C TYR A 36 -15.63 11.49 -8.85
N TYR A 37 -14.78 11.02 -9.73
CA TYR A 37 -13.83 11.84 -10.51
C TYR A 37 -14.02 11.63 -12.00
N ALA A 38 -13.65 12.62 -12.79
CA ALA A 38 -13.67 12.54 -14.24
C ALA A 38 -12.65 11.50 -14.74
N PRO A 39 -12.99 10.66 -15.73
CA PRO A 39 -12.10 9.58 -16.16
C PRO A 39 -10.87 10.04 -16.95
N GLU A 40 -10.93 11.22 -17.57
CA GLU A 40 -9.91 11.71 -18.52
C GLU A 40 -9.21 12.99 -18.08
N SER A 41 -9.57 13.52 -16.91
CA SER A 41 -8.98 14.77 -16.40
C SER A 41 -8.94 14.79 -14.87
N ALA A 42 -8.00 15.54 -14.29
CA ALA A 42 -7.94 15.76 -12.86
C ALA A 42 -9.00 16.79 -12.42
N GLU A 43 -10.26 16.41 -12.55
CA GLU A 43 -11.44 17.21 -12.21
C GLU A 43 -12.46 16.34 -11.46
N PRO A 44 -13.37 16.96 -10.66
CA PRO A 44 -14.54 16.25 -10.16
C PRO A 44 -15.36 15.66 -11.30
N GLY A 45 -16.00 14.52 -11.06
CA GLY A 45 -16.96 13.97 -12.02
C GLY A 45 -18.16 14.88 -12.25
N PHE A 46 -18.78 14.79 -13.41
CA PHE A 46 -19.98 15.58 -13.72
C PHE A 46 -21.09 15.30 -12.69
N MET A 47 -21.60 16.33 -12.01
CA MET A 47 -22.59 16.24 -10.92
C MET A 47 -22.10 15.49 -9.66
N ALA A 48 -20.80 15.24 -9.50
CA ALA A 48 -20.27 14.66 -8.27
C ALA A 48 -20.55 15.56 -7.06
N ARG A 49 -20.85 14.92 -5.93
CA ARG A 49 -21.06 15.65 -4.68
C ARG A 49 -19.72 16.09 -4.09
N LYS A 50 -19.65 17.39 -3.79
CA LYS A 50 -18.54 17.97 -3.02
C LYS A 50 -18.62 17.51 -1.56
N GLU A 51 -17.44 17.30 -0.95
CA GLU A 51 -17.32 16.92 0.48
C GLU A 51 -18.00 15.60 0.84
N PHE A 52 -18.19 14.74 -0.16
CA PHE A 52 -18.73 13.41 0.01
C PHE A 52 -17.80 12.37 -0.61
N ILE A 53 -17.21 11.54 0.23
CA ILE A 53 -16.22 10.56 -0.21
C ILE A 53 -16.88 9.26 -0.74
N GLY A 54 -17.95 8.80 -0.11
CA GLY A 54 -18.63 7.57 -0.47
C GLY A 54 -17.68 6.36 -0.62
N TRP A 55 -17.97 5.52 -1.58
CA TRP A 55 -17.17 4.32 -1.92
C TRP A 55 -15.79 4.65 -2.51
N THR A 56 -15.72 5.75 -3.23
CA THR A 56 -14.52 6.16 -3.97
C THR A 56 -13.36 6.53 -3.06
N GLY A 57 -13.62 6.92 -1.82
CA GLY A 57 -12.57 7.21 -0.85
C GLY A 57 -11.80 5.98 -0.37
N LEU A 58 -12.35 4.77 -0.54
CA LEU A 58 -11.64 3.54 -0.20
C LEU A 58 -10.52 3.20 -1.20
N ALA A 59 -10.71 3.56 -2.48
CA ALA A 59 -9.75 3.23 -3.52
C ALA A 59 -8.36 3.86 -3.27
N PRO A 60 -8.21 5.19 -3.09
CA PRO A 60 -6.89 5.78 -2.85
C PRO A 60 -6.23 5.30 -1.55
N ILE A 61 -7.00 4.97 -0.50
CA ILE A 61 -6.45 4.41 0.73
C ILE A 61 -5.90 2.98 0.47
N ALA A 62 -6.69 2.13 -0.18
CA ALA A 62 -6.26 0.78 -0.53
C ALA A 62 -5.06 0.80 -1.51
N GLU A 63 -5.06 1.71 -2.47
CA GLU A 63 -3.97 1.88 -3.42
C GLU A 63 -2.68 2.34 -2.76
N LEU A 64 -2.76 3.29 -1.84
CA LEU A 64 -1.61 3.73 -1.06
C LEU A 64 -0.99 2.57 -0.28
N ILE A 65 -1.81 1.82 0.44
CA ILE A 65 -1.32 0.72 1.30
C ILE A 65 -0.87 -0.49 0.48
N GLU A 66 -1.73 -0.98 -0.42
CA GLU A 66 -1.52 -2.28 -1.09
C GLU A 66 -0.57 -2.22 -2.29
N TYR A 67 -0.44 -1.06 -2.96
CA TYR A 67 0.33 -0.95 -4.21
C TYR A 67 1.45 0.09 -4.18
N ILE A 68 1.30 1.19 -3.43
CA ILE A 68 2.36 2.21 -3.35
C ILE A 68 3.34 1.85 -2.23
N ILE A 69 2.87 1.68 -0.99
CA ILE A 69 3.67 1.13 0.11
C ILE A 69 3.92 -0.36 -0.13
N GLY A 70 2.91 -1.07 -0.65
CA GLY A 70 3.01 -2.45 -1.11
C GLY A 70 2.64 -3.50 -0.07
N ILE A 71 1.99 -3.15 1.03
CA ILE A 71 1.65 -4.08 2.11
C ILE A 71 0.28 -4.70 1.88
N ARG A 72 0.23 -6.02 1.81
CA ARG A 72 -0.99 -6.82 1.65
C ARG A 72 -1.02 -7.93 2.68
N GLY A 73 -1.96 -7.85 3.61
CA GLY A 73 -2.20 -8.88 4.63
C GLY A 73 -3.25 -9.91 4.22
N ASP A 74 -3.00 -11.15 4.56
CA ASP A 74 -3.98 -12.23 4.58
C ASP A 74 -3.98 -12.84 5.97
N TYR A 75 -4.92 -12.40 6.80
CA TYR A 75 -5.03 -12.86 8.18
C TYR A 75 -5.40 -14.35 8.27
N THR A 76 -6.23 -14.85 7.35
CA THR A 76 -6.68 -16.25 7.38
C THR A 76 -5.53 -17.22 7.14
N GLU A 77 -4.54 -16.81 6.35
CA GLU A 77 -3.31 -17.55 6.09
C GLU A 77 -2.17 -17.19 7.04
N GLY A 78 -2.35 -16.21 7.93
CA GLY A 78 -1.29 -15.71 8.80
C GLY A 78 -0.11 -15.12 8.03
N LYS A 79 -0.36 -14.47 6.87
CA LYS A 79 0.67 -14.01 5.94
C LYS A 79 0.55 -12.53 5.62
N VAL A 80 1.68 -11.87 5.44
CA VAL A 80 1.77 -10.53 4.87
C VAL A 80 2.78 -10.55 3.73
N VAL A 81 2.43 -9.93 2.61
CA VAL A 81 3.36 -9.64 1.51
C VAL A 81 3.68 -8.16 1.54
N TRP A 82 4.97 -7.81 1.53
CA TRP A 82 5.45 -6.45 1.34
C TRP A 82 6.19 -6.34 0.02
N ASP A 83 5.51 -5.80 -0.99
CA ASP A 83 6.01 -5.57 -2.36
C ASP A 83 6.72 -4.21 -2.41
N MET A 84 8.02 -4.21 -2.15
CA MET A 84 8.81 -3.01 -1.87
C MET A 84 9.34 -2.36 -3.15
N ASN A 85 8.62 -1.37 -3.66
CA ASN A 85 9.06 -0.59 -4.82
C ASN A 85 9.65 0.79 -4.46
N LEU A 86 9.29 1.33 -3.29
CA LEU A 86 9.83 2.61 -2.82
C LEU A 86 11.29 2.44 -2.38
N THR A 87 12.13 3.43 -2.69
CA THR A 87 13.55 3.47 -2.32
C THR A 87 13.82 4.41 -1.15
N GLU A 88 12.94 5.34 -0.89
CA GLU A 88 12.98 6.24 0.27
C GLU A 88 12.59 5.48 1.54
N GLU A 89 12.89 6.08 2.69
CA GLU A 89 12.37 5.60 3.96
C GLU A 89 10.84 5.62 3.93
N ASN A 90 10.23 4.48 4.23
CA ASN A 90 8.78 4.31 4.15
C ASN A 90 8.28 3.24 5.11
N GLY A 91 6.95 3.13 5.23
CA GLY A 91 6.30 2.11 6.05
C GLY A 91 4.88 2.49 6.42
N ILE A 92 4.33 1.78 7.37
CA ILE A 92 3.02 2.04 7.95
C ILE A 92 3.04 1.70 9.43
N GLU A 93 2.46 2.55 10.25
CA GLU A 93 2.30 2.30 11.68
C GLU A 93 0.88 1.80 11.96
N ARG A 94 0.80 0.84 12.88
CA ARG A 94 -0.47 0.32 13.37
C ARG A 94 -1.37 -0.27 12.28
N TYR A 95 -0.78 -1.00 11.35
CA TYR A 95 -1.53 -1.77 10.35
C TYR A 95 -2.34 -2.87 11.05
N PRO A 96 -3.69 -2.90 10.91
CA PRO A 96 -4.52 -3.91 11.56
C PRO A 96 -4.34 -5.28 10.88
N PHE A 97 -4.23 -6.33 11.67
CA PHE A 97 -4.06 -7.70 11.18
C PHE A 97 -4.91 -8.67 11.99
N GLY A 98 -6.11 -8.94 11.50
CA GLY A 98 -7.14 -9.71 12.21
C GLY A 98 -7.81 -8.91 13.34
N PRO A 99 -8.50 -9.57 14.27
CA PRO A 99 -9.28 -8.89 15.31
C PRO A 99 -8.42 -8.15 16.32
N ASP A 100 -7.25 -8.68 16.70
CA ASP A 100 -6.41 -8.14 17.78
C ASP A 100 -4.99 -7.82 17.34
N GLY A 101 -4.62 -8.17 16.09
CA GLY A 101 -3.30 -7.95 15.55
C GLY A 101 -3.06 -6.50 15.14
N MET A 102 -1.88 -5.99 15.49
CA MET A 102 -1.41 -4.66 15.15
C MET A 102 0.06 -4.74 14.77
N ILE A 103 0.38 -4.30 13.55
CA ILE A 103 1.75 -4.41 13.01
C ILE A 103 2.22 -3.03 12.58
N SER A 104 3.47 -2.69 12.91
CA SER A 104 4.15 -1.51 12.36
C SER A 104 5.31 -1.97 11.49
N PHE A 105 5.38 -1.46 10.29
CA PHE A 105 6.42 -1.73 9.30
C PHE A 105 7.22 -0.47 9.05
N ARG A 106 8.55 -0.59 9.02
CA ARG A 106 9.47 0.50 8.66
C ARG A 106 10.59 -0.05 7.78
N ALA A 107 10.85 0.61 6.67
CA ALA A 107 11.96 0.33 5.78
C ALA A 107 12.90 1.54 5.72
N LYS A 108 14.20 1.29 5.79
CA LYS A 108 15.20 2.34 5.55
C LYS A 108 15.31 2.65 4.06
N SER A 109 15.80 3.84 3.75
CA SER A 109 16.13 4.22 2.37
C SER A 109 17.19 3.27 1.78
N ARG A 110 17.13 3.05 0.47
CA ARG A 110 18.05 2.21 -0.30
C ARG A 110 18.35 2.85 -1.66
N ARG A 111 19.42 2.47 -2.31
CA ARG A 111 19.86 3.08 -3.57
C ARG A 111 19.02 2.64 -4.76
N SER A 112 18.52 1.41 -4.74
CA SER A 112 17.77 0.79 -5.82
C SER A 112 16.66 -0.09 -5.28
N ALA A 113 15.57 -0.24 -6.05
CA ALA A 113 14.47 -1.15 -5.73
C ALA A 113 14.92 -2.63 -5.67
N SER A 114 16.04 -2.99 -6.31
CA SER A 114 16.60 -4.34 -6.29
C SER A 114 17.60 -4.60 -5.16
N ASP A 115 17.96 -3.57 -4.38
CA ASP A 115 18.82 -3.74 -3.21
C ASP A 115 18.05 -4.43 -2.08
N LYS A 116 18.74 -5.29 -1.33
CA LYS A 116 18.14 -5.94 -0.15
C LYS A 116 17.67 -4.87 0.83
N PRO A 117 16.38 -4.82 1.16
CA PRO A 117 15.86 -3.85 2.11
C PRO A 117 16.32 -4.15 3.54
N GLN A 118 16.47 -3.10 4.33
CA GLN A 118 16.61 -3.20 5.78
C GLN A 118 15.25 -2.80 6.38
N VAL A 119 14.59 -3.74 7.01
CA VAL A 119 13.24 -3.52 7.55
C VAL A 119 13.18 -3.81 9.04
N THR A 120 12.38 -3.01 9.74
CA THR A 120 11.98 -3.25 11.12
C THR A 120 10.48 -3.51 11.14
N VAL A 121 10.08 -4.57 11.80
CA VAL A 121 8.67 -4.93 11.98
C VAL A 121 8.42 -5.10 13.48
N GLU A 122 7.42 -4.39 13.98
CA GLU A 122 6.94 -4.52 15.35
C GLU A 122 5.50 -5.04 15.32
N SER A 123 5.24 -6.14 16.02
CA SER A 123 3.95 -6.82 15.99
C SER A 123 3.58 -7.39 17.34
N ASN A 124 2.29 -7.41 17.66
CA ASN A 124 1.77 -8.10 18.84
C ASN A 124 1.23 -9.50 18.51
N VAL A 125 1.38 -9.95 17.26
CA VAL A 125 1.00 -11.31 16.81
C VAL A 125 2.08 -11.88 15.88
N PRO A 126 2.30 -13.20 15.87
CA PRO A 126 3.22 -13.82 14.93
C PRO A 126 2.58 -13.96 13.54
N PHE A 127 3.39 -13.87 12.49
CA PHE A 127 2.96 -14.10 11.10
C PHE A 127 4.16 -14.37 10.17
N VAL A 128 3.87 -14.82 8.95
CA VAL A 128 4.89 -14.99 7.90
C VAL A 128 4.91 -13.72 7.05
N LEU A 129 6.09 -13.09 6.93
CA LEU A 129 6.33 -11.94 6.05
C LEU A 129 7.12 -12.38 4.82
N THR A 130 6.54 -12.14 3.63
CA THR A 130 7.25 -12.24 2.36
C THR A 130 7.55 -10.84 1.84
N ILE A 131 8.82 -10.52 1.66
CA ILE A 131 9.29 -9.25 1.12
C ILE A 131 9.73 -9.47 -0.32
N LEU A 132 9.09 -8.73 -1.25
CA LEU A 132 9.45 -8.73 -2.67
C LEU A 132 10.23 -7.45 -2.98
N TYR A 133 11.35 -7.56 -3.70
CA TYR A 133 12.19 -6.42 -4.08
C TYR A 133 12.94 -6.71 -5.39
N GLY A 134 12.67 -5.92 -6.43
CA GLY A 134 13.04 -6.27 -7.80
C GLY A 134 12.49 -7.64 -8.18
N ASP A 135 13.35 -8.52 -8.71
CA ASP A 135 13.01 -9.91 -9.07
C ASP A 135 13.31 -10.91 -7.95
N LYS A 136 13.55 -10.43 -6.73
CA LYS A 136 13.93 -11.23 -5.58
C LYS A 136 12.83 -11.27 -4.55
N GLU A 137 12.87 -12.33 -3.73
CA GLU A 137 11.99 -12.44 -2.57
C GLU A 137 12.77 -12.93 -1.34
N MET A 138 12.26 -12.58 -0.17
CA MET A 138 12.74 -13.04 1.12
C MET A 138 11.55 -13.34 2.01
N THR A 139 11.45 -14.55 2.53
CA THR A 139 10.40 -14.93 3.47
C THR A 139 10.97 -15.14 4.85
N VAL A 140 10.37 -14.54 5.85
CA VAL A 140 10.80 -14.58 7.25
C VAL A 140 9.63 -14.82 8.19
N GLN A 141 9.90 -15.43 9.33
CA GLN A 141 8.95 -15.56 10.42
C GLN A 141 9.07 -14.36 11.35
N VAL A 142 8.00 -13.58 11.44
CA VAL A 142 7.87 -12.49 12.41
C VAL A 142 7.32 -13.05 13.72
N LYS A 143 7.97 -12.71 14.83
CA LYS A 143 7.53 -13.03 16.19
C LYS A 143 6.91 -11.80 16.84
N GLU A 144 6.20 -12.00 17.92
CA GLU A 144 5.75 -10.88 18.76
C GLU A 144 6.91 -10.00 19.21
N GLY A 145 6.70 -8.70 19.26
CA GLY A 145 7.71 -7.70 19.57
C GLY A 145 8.41 -7.15 18.32
N LYS A 146 9.64 -6.66 18.50
CA LYS A 146 10.44 -6.01 17.46
C LYS A 146 11.35 -6.99 16.74
N ASN A 147 11.25 -7.02 15.42
CA ASN A 147 12.05 -7.87 14.53
C ASN A 147 12.81 -6.98 13.54
N ASN A 148 14.06 -7.36 13.20
CA ASN A 148 14.88 -6.65 12.20
C ASN A 148 15.40 -7.66 11.16
N PHE A 149 15.31 -7.30 9.88
CA PHE A 149 15.68 -8.15 8.75
C PHE A 149 16.55 -7.43 7.73
#